data_eaeea358e7ee8041c7b5b0ed51f1ef99
#
_entry.id   eaeea358e7ee8041c7b5b0ed51f1ef99
#
_cell.length_a   1.000
_cell.length_b   1.000
_cell.length_c   1.000
_cell.angle_alpha   90.00
_cell.angle_beta   90.00
_cell.angle_gamma   90.00
#
_symmetry.space_group_name_H-M   'P 1'
#
loop_
_entity.id
_entity.type
_entity.pdbx_description
1 polymer ?
#
loop_
_entity_poly.entity_id
_entity_poly.type
_entity_poly.pdbx_seq_one_letter_code
_entity_poly.pdbx_strand_id
1 'polypeptide(L)'
;MHNLDLLINIAMALVAAFAGGVIARRLGLPALVGYLLAGMVIGPFTPGVVGDVNSISQLAELGVIFLMFGVGLHFSLRDLWTVRAVAIPGAVVQILIVTGVGFALSQAWGWSAPAGLVLGFAVSIASTVVLLRSLEDSGLLNTVPGKVAIGWLVLEDLATILILVLLPALFGGGNSGGWAALGLALLKAAILVVLMLVVGVRLLPWLLTRIAFTRSRELFILAVVAVAVGTALGSAALFGVSLALGAFLAGVVLGESSISHQIGAEVLPFRDVFTVVFFVSVGMLVNPAYMLNNALQVFALTVLIVLGKPLFTLLMGLLLPASGRTVLVAALGRGQIGEFSFILGQAGVALAVLTQDQYSLILAGALISIIVNPLVFRLLPVVEGALKRVPALWQLLNRQGAIAALAPPALADHVVIVGAGRVGEHILTVLERLAVPLLVVEIDAQRAAAFDRRGVATLFGDAANSEVIRHAGL
;
A
#
# COMPACT_ATOMS: atom_id res chain seq x y z
N MET A 1 -25.57 15.02 30.58
CA MET A 1 -26.03 14.60 29.24
C MET A 1 -24.94 14.55 28.18
N HIS A 2 -23.79 15.23 28.35
CA HIS A 2 -22.69 15.21 27.36
C HIS A 2 -22.08 13.84 27.06
N ASN A 3 -22.18 12.87 27.95
CA ASN A 3 -21.60 11.54 27.73
C ASN A 3 -22.40 10.61 26.77
N LEU A 4 -23.69 10.91 26.50
CA LEU A 4 -24.50 10.12 25.60
C LEU A 4 -24.25 10.49 24.12
N ASP A 5 -23.95 11.74 23.83
CA ASP A 5 -23.75 12.22 22.46
C ASP A 5 -22.53 11.52 21.81
N LEU A 6 -21.42 11.37 22.52
CA LEU A 6 -20.26 10.65 22.03
C LEU A 6 -20.56 9.17 21.75
N LEU A 7 -21.26 8.50 22.66
CA LEU A 7 -21.63 7.09 22.49
C LEU A 7 -22.61 6.90 21.31
N ILE A 8 -23.56 7.82 21.15
CA ILE A 8 -24.52 7.81 20.02
C ILE A 8 -23.74 7.98 18.70
N ASN A 9 -22.82 8.92 18.64
CA ASN A 9 -22.00 9.17 17.45
C ASN A 9 -21.13 7.95 17.07
N ILE A 10 -20.49 7.32 18.05
CA ILE A 10 -19.71 6.09 17.82
C ILE A 10 -20.61 4.96 17.33
N ALA A 11 -21.74 4.72 18.02
CA ALA A 11 -22.68 3.66 17.65
C ALA A 11 -23.23 3.88 16.25
N MET A 12 -23.60 5.12 15.91
CA MET A 12 -24.10 5.50 14.60
C MET A 12 -23.05 5.28 13.51
N ALA A 13 -21.81 5.69 13.75
CA ALA A 13 -20.70 5.48 12.81
C ALA A 13 -20.46 3.98 12.55
N LEU A 14 -20.44 3.17 13.61
CA LEU A 14 -20.21 1.71 13.48
C LEU A 14 -21.39 1.00 12.79
N VAL A 15 -22.63 1.36 13.11
CA VAL A 15 -23.83 0.78 12.48
C VAL A 15 -23.90 1.17 11.01
N ALA A 16 -23.67 2.44 10.68
CA ALA A 16 -23.65 2.91 9.30
C ALA A 16 -22.53 2.23 8.51
N ALA A 17 -21.33 2.12 9.08
CA ALA A 17 -20.20 1.40 8.48
C ALA A 17 -20.54 -0.07 8.22
N PHE A 18 -21.10 -0.76 9.21
CA PHE A 18 -21.50 -2.16 9.07
C PHE A 18 -22.51 -2.33 7.93
N ALA A 19 -23.58 -1.53 7.92
CA ALA A 19 -24.58 -1.57 6.87
C ALA A 19 -23.98 -1.27 5.49
N GLY A 20 -23.19 -0.19 5.37
CA GLY A 20 -22.51 0.19 4.14
C GLY A 20 -21.52 -0.88 3.65
N GLY A 21 -20.73 -1.44 4.56
CA GLY A 21 -19.78 -2.51 4.25
C GLY A 21 -20.46 -3.80 3.74
N VAL A 22 -21.60 -4.18 4.36
CA VAL A 22 -22.39 -5.34 3.91
C VAL A 22 -22.98 -5.09 2.52
N ILE A 23 -23.54 -3.89 2.28
CA ILE A 23 -24.10 -3.52 0.98
C ILE A 23 -23.00 -3.53 -0.09
N ALA A 24 -21.86 -2.89 0.17
CA ALA A 24 -20.72 -2.88 -0.76
C ALA A 24 -20.27 -4.29 -1.12
N ARG A 25 -20.11 -5.17 -0.13
CA ARG A 25 -19.72 -6.58 -0.36
C ARG A 25 -20.74 -7.36 -1.19
N ARG A 26 -22.05 -7.15 -0.95
CA ARG A 26 -23.10 -7.77 -1.76
C ARG A 26 -23.08 -7.30 -3.22
N LEU A 27 -22.63 -6.07 -3.46
CA LEU A 27 -22.46 -5.52 -4.81
C LEU A 27 -21.10 -5.91 -5.45
N GLY A 28 -20.27 -6.75 -4.78
CA GLY A 28 -18.97 -7.16 -5.28
C GLY A 28 -17.87 -6.08 -5.14
N LEU A 29 -18.13 -5.04 -4.35
CA LEU A 29 -17.20 -3.94 -4.09
C LEU A 29 -16.38 -4.19 -2.81
N PRO A 30 -15.18 -3.58 -2.67
CA PRO A 30 -14.45 -3.54 -1.42
C PRO A 30 -15.29 -2.92 -0.29
N ALA A 31 -15.24 -3.48 0.92
CA ALA A 31 -16.00 -2.98 2.07
C ALA A 31 -15.65 -1.52 2.41
N LEU A 32 -14.41 -1.10 2.15
CA LEU A 32 -13.92 0.27 2.26
C LEU A 32 -14.83 1.30 1.56
N VAL A 33 -15.33 0.97 0.36
CA VAL A 33 -16.27 1.82 -0.38
C VAL A 33 -17.55 2.04 0.44
N GLY A 34 -18.03 0.96 1.07
CA GLY A 34 -19.21 1.03 1.94
C GLY A 34 -19.00 1.90 3.16
N TYR A 35 -17.80 1.88 3.76
CA TYR A 35 -17.46 2.73 4.90
C TYR A 35 -17.40 4.21 4.53
N LEU A 36 -16.77 4.53 3.40
CA LEU A 36 -16.72 5.91 2.87
C LEU A 36 -18.12 6.44 2.53
N LEU A 37 -18.93 5.64 1.83
CA LEU A 37 -20.31 6.02 1.50
C LEU A 37 -21.18 6.16 2.74
N ALA A 38 -21.04 5.27 3.73
CA ALA A 38 -21.73 5.38 5.01
C ALA A 38 -21.38 6.68 5.73
N GLY A 39 -20.07 7.04 5.75
CA GLY A 39 -19.61 8.31 6.29
C GLY A 39 -20.23 9.52 5.56
N MET A 40 -20.29 9.47 4.23
CA MET A 40 -20.91 10.53 3.42
C MET A 40 -22.40 10.70 3.76
N VAL A 41 -23.14 9.59 4.00
CA VAL A 41 -24.56 9.62 4.34
C VAL A 41 -24.81 10.24 5.72
N ILE A 42 -23.97 9.95 6.72
CA ILE A 42 -24.10 10.51 8.08
C ILE A 42 -23.30 11.80 8.27
N GLY A 43 -22.63 12.29 7.21
CA GLY A 43 -21.83 13.49 7.22
C GLY A 43 -22.66 14.78 7.16
N PRO A 44 -22.02 15.92 7.45
CA PRO A 44 -22.69 17.23 7.55
C PRO A 44 -23.23 17.75 6.22
N PHE A 45 -22.85 17.18 5.11
CA PHE A 45 -23.26 17.61 3.77
C PHE A 45 -24.49 16.86 3.24
N THR A 46 -24.97 15.85 3.98
CA THR A 46 -26.16 15.07 3.62
C THR A 46 -27.29 15.37 4.60
N PRO A 47 -28.51 15.70 4.14
CA PRO A 47 -29.65 15.95 5.03
C PRO A 47 -30.01 14.68 5.81
N GLY A 48 -30.18 14.78 7.12
CA GLY A 48 -30.58 13.65 7.95
C GLY A 48 -29.97 13.67 9.34
N VAL A 49 -29.65 12.49 9.85
CA VAL A 49 -28.96 12.33 11.15
C VAL A 49 -27.47 12.60 10.92
N VAL A 50 -26.98 13.69 11.47
CA VAL A 50 -25.61 14.14 11.30
C VAL A 50 -24.77 13.70 12.50
N GLY A 51 -23.70 12.96 12.26
CA GLY A 51 -22.68 12.64 13.27
C GLY A 51 -21.82 13.84 13.60
N ASP A 52 -21.31 13.91 14.83
CA ASP A 52 -20.32 14.92 15.19
C ASP A 52 -18.95 14.59 14.57
N VAL A 53 -18.60 15.38 13.57
CA VAL A 53 -17.33 15.23 12.82
C VAL A 53 -16.12 15.31 13.75
N ASN A 54 -16.12 16.20 14.75
CA ASN A 54 -14.99 16.37 15.64
C ASN A 54 -14.72 15.14 16.50
N SER A 55 -15.77 14.58 17.10
CA SER A 55 -15.66 13.37 17.92
C SER A 55 -15.22 12.16 17.09
N ILE A 56 -15.78 12.00 15.90
CA ILE A 56 -15.42 10.88 15.01
C ILE A 56 -14.00 11.05 14.46
N SER A 57 -13.58 12.27 14.14
CA SER A 57 -12.21 12.54 13.67
C SER A 57 -11.13 12.26 14.73
N GLN A 58 -11.39 12.58 16.01
CA GLN A 58 -10.46 12.23 17.10
C GLN A 58 -10.28 10.71 17.24
N LEU A 59 -11.36 9.95 17.09
CA LEU A 59 -11.29 8.49 17.07
C LEU A 59 -10.59 7.96 15.79
N ALA A 60 -10.76 8.66 14.69
CA ALA A 60 -10.11 8.32 13.43
C ALA A 60 -8.57 8.46 13.51
N GLU A 61 -8.05 9.36 14.35
CA GLU A 61 -6.60 9.45 14.60
C GLU A 61 -6.03 8.16 15.22
N LEU A 62 -6.79 7.51 16.11
CA LEU A 62 -6.41 6.17 16.58
C LEU A 62 -6.41 5.16 15.43
N GLY A 63 -7.33 5.30 14.48
CA GLY A 63 -7.36 4.49 13.25
C GLY A 63 -6.07 4.64 12.46
N VAL A 64 -5.59 5.87 12.26
CA VAL A 64 -4.32 6.15 11.58
C VAL A 64 -3.15 5.54 12.35
N ILE A 65 -3.11 5.68 13.68
CA ILE A 65 -2.05 5.10 14.52
C ILE A 65 -2.00 3.58 14.36
N PHE A 66 -3.12 2.88 14.54
CA PHE A 66 -3.15 1.42 14.42
C PHE A 66 -2.91 0.92 13.00
N LEU A 67 -3.40 1.65 11.99
CA LEU A 67 -3.14 1.34 10.58
C LEU A 67 -1.64 1.42 10.30
N MET A 68 -0.99 2.53 10.68
CA MET A 68 0.44 2.74 10.44
C MET A 68 1.31 1.79 11.24
N PHE A 69 0.96 1.52 12.50
CA PHE A 69 1.61 0.51 13.31
C PHE A 69 1.53 -0.88 12.66
N GLY A 70 0.35 -1.26 12.15
CA GLY A 70 0.15 -2.52 11.44
C GLY A 70 0.96 -2.59 10.14
N VAL A 71 1.02 -1.53 9.36
CA VAL A 71 1.88 -1.44 8.15
C VAL A 71 3.34 -1.61 8.53
N GLY A 72 3.80 -0.89 9.57
CA GLY A 72 5.17 -1.02 10.08
C GLY A 72 5.49 -2.45 10.55
N LEU A 73 4.58 -3.10 11.25
CA LEU A 73 4.76 -4.46 11.76
C LEU A 73 4.97 -5.50 10.65
N HIS A 74 4.33 -5.29 9.49
CA HIS A 74 4.46 -6.18 8.33
C HIS A 74 5.54 -5.72 7.34
N PHE A 75 6.20 -4.59 7.60
CA PHE A 75 7.25 -4.06 6.74
C PHE A 75 8.50 -4.91 6.81
N SER A 76 8.92 -5.48 5.68
CA SER A 76 10.14 -6.28 5.55
C SER A 76 11.15 -5.62 4.62
N LEU A 77 12.24 -5.12 5.18
CA LEU A 77 13.38 -4.60 4.40
C LEU A 77 13.97 -5.68 3.49
N ARG A 78 13.96 -6.94 3.93
CA ARG A 78 14.51 -8.07 3.18
C ARG A 78 13.71 -8.34 1.91
N ASP A 79 12.38 -8.30 2.00
CA ASP A 79 11.50 -8.53 0.84
C ASP A 79 11.62 -7.39 -0.16
N LEU A 80 11.68 -6.15 0.33
CA LEU A 80 11.94 -4.97 -0.51
C LEU A 80 13.27 -5.08 -1.25
N TRP A 81 14.31 -5.58 -0.59
CA TRP A 81 15.63 -5.75 -1.19
C TRP A 81 15.63 -6.71 -2.37
N THR A 82 14.76 -7.74 -2.38
CA THR A 82 14.66 -8.72 -3.48
C THR A 82 14.11 -8.12 -4.77
N VAL A 83 13.21 -7.12 -4.66
CA VAL A 83 12.54 -6.50 -5.83
C VAL A 83 13.07 -5.08 -6.14
N ARG A 84 14.13 -4.63 -5.43
CA ARG A 84 14.64 -3.25 -5.48
C ARG A 84 14.97 -2.74 -6.87
N ALA A 85 15.47 -3.60 -7.77
CA ALA A 85 15.91 -3.20 -9.11
C ALA A 85 14.75 -2.69 -9.98
N VAL A 86 13.52 -3.13 -9.72
CA VAL A 86 12.31 -2.71 -10.44
C VAL A 86 11.49 -1.76 -9.58
N ALA A 87 11.31 -2.10 -8.29
CA ALA A 87 10.40 -1.36 -7.42
C ALA A 87 10.93 0.05 -7.08
N ILE A 88 12.24 0.20 -6.77
CA ILE A 88 12.80 1.51 -6.38
C ILE A 88 12.73 2.52 -7.54
N PRO A 89 13.34 2.27 -8.71
CA PRO A 89 13.28 3.24 -9.81
C PRO A 89 11.83 3.44 -10.28
N GLY A 90 11.05 2.37 -10.25
CA GLY A 90 9.64 2.40 -10.58
C GLY A 90 8.84 3.35 -9.70
N ALA A 91 8.90 3.19 -8.38
CA ALA A 91 8.17 4.03 -7.44
C ALA A 91 8.62 5.50 -7.54
N VAL A 92 9.93 5.76 -7.54
CA VAL A 92 10.47 7.12 -7.56
C VAL A 92 10.04 7.87 -8.82
N VAL A 93 10.29 7.28 -10.00
CA VAL A 93 9.98 7.93 -11.27
C VAL A 93 8.47 8.13 -11.42
N GLN A 94 7.65 7.16 -11.00
CA GLN A 94 6.21 7.30 -11.08
C GLN A 94 5.68 8.37 -10.11
N ILE A 95 6.16 8.43 -8.87
CA ILE A 95 5.76 9.49 -7.93
C ILE A 95 6.07 10.86 -8.56
N LEU A 96 7.25 11.04 -9.15
CA LEU A 96 7.64 12.30 -9.78
C LEU A 96 6.76 12.65 -10.97
N ILE A 97 6.52 11.70 -11.89
CA ILE A 97 5.70 11.95 -13.09
C ILE A 97 4.26 12.24 -12.70
N VAL A 98 3.66 11.39 -11.85
CA VAL A 98 2.24 11.56 -11.48
C VAL A 98 2.04 12.82 -10.64
N THR A 99 2.99 13.15 -9.75
CA THR A 99 2.98 14.43 -9.02
C THR A 99 3.07 15.60 -9.98
N GLY A 100 3.96 15.55 -10.97
CA GLY A 100 4.08 16.61 -11.98
C GLY A 100 2.82 16.80 -12.81
N VAL A 101 2.19 15.71 -13.25
CA VAL A 101 0.93 15.76 -14.01
C VAL A 101 -0.22 16.24 -13.14
N GLY A 102 -0.34 15.74 -11.90
CA GLY A 102 -1.37 16.20 -10.96
C GLY A 102 -1.20 17.68 -10.61
N PHE A 103 0.04 18.13 -10.43
CA PHE A 103 0.39 19.54 -10.27
C PHE A 103 -0.05 20.36 -11.48
N ALA A 104 0.32 19.95 -12.69
CA ALA A 104 -0.07 20.67 -13.92
C ALA A 104 -1.59 20.75 -14.08
N LEU A 105 -2.30 19.67 -13.78
CA LEU A 105 -3.76 19.63 -13.80
C LEU A 105 -4.36 20.61 -12.79
N SER A 106 -3.82 20.70 -11.60
CA SER A 106 -4.27 21.65 -10.57
C SER A 106 -4.03 23.10 -10.95
N GLN A 107 -2.91 23.40 -11.63
CA GLN A 107 -2.63 24.75 -12.13
C GLN A 107 -3.65 25.16 -13.20
N ALA A 108 -4.08 24.22 -14.07
CA ALA A 108 -5.15 24.45 -15.03
C ALA A 108 -6.50 24.76 -14.37
N TRP A 109 -6.69 24.34 -13.10
CA TRP A 109 -7.87 24.67 -12.29
C TRP A 109 -7.69 25.94 -11.44
N GLY A 110 -6.55 26.63 -11.55
CA GLY A 110 -6.25 27.84 -10.79
C GLY A 110 -5.88 27.61 -9.33
N TRP A 111 -5.43 26.39 -8.96
CA TRP A 111 -5.00 26.12 -7.60
C TRP A 111 -3.63 26.75 -7.31
N SER A 112 -3.35 27.02 -6.04
CA SER A 112 -2.02 27.45 -5.62
C SER A 112 -0.98 26.36 -5.85
N ALA A 113 0.29 26.73 -6.03
CA ALA A 113 1.38 25.78 -6.22
C ALA A 113 1.51 24.76 -5.06
N PRO A 114 1.42 25.17 -3.77
CA PRO A 114 1.38 24.22 -2.65
C PRO A 114 0.22 23.23 -2.74
N ALA A 115 -0.99 23.70 -3.03
CA ALA A 115 -2.17 22.83 -3.18
C ALA A 115 -2.00 21.83 -4.33
N GLY A 116 -1.42 22.27 -5.45
CA GLY A 116 -1.12 21.43 -6.58
C GLY A 116 -0.11 20.33 -6.28
N LEU A 117 0.92 20.62 -5.50
CA LEU A 117 1.88 19.62 -5.06
C LEU A 117 1.22 18.57 -4.16
N VAL A 118 0.37 18.99 -3.20
CA VAL A 118 -0.36 18.05 -2.36
C VAL A 118 -1.30 17.17 -3.17
N LEU A 119 -2.02 17.73 -4.16
CA LEU A 119 -2.84 16.95 -5.10
C LEU A 119 -1.99 15.92 -5.84
N GLY A 120 -0.87 16.35 -6.42
CA GLY A 120 0.03 15.47 -7.17
C GLY A 120 0.57 14.32 -6.32
N PHE A 121 1.02 14.61 -5.11
CA PHE A 121 1.44 13.57 -4.16
C PHE A 121 0.29 12.63 -3.81
N ALA A 122 -0.88 13.16 -3.46
CA ALA A 122 -2.05 12.35 -3.13
C ALA A 122 -2.45 11.41 -4.27
N VAL A 123 -2.41 11.88 -5.52
CA VAL A 123 -2.73 11.07 -6.71
C VAL A 123 -1.66 10.02 -6.98
N SER A 124 -0.41 10.28 -6.65
CA SER A 124 0.70 9.35 -6.93
C SER A 124 0.63 8.05 -6.13
N ILE A 125 0.01 8.05 -4.97
CA ILE A 125 -0.01 6.95 -4.01
C ILE A 125 -1.19 6.01 -4.30
N ALA A 126 -0.95 4.70 -4.27
CA ALA A 126 -1.99 3.68 -4.46
C ALA A 126 -2.41 3.03 -3.14
N SER A 127 -3.62 2.43 -3.08
CA SER A 127 -4.11 1.73 -1.91
C SER A 127 -3.54 0.32 -1.80
N THR A 128 -2.93 0.03 -0.66
CA THR A 128 -2.44 -1.28 -0.29
C THR A 128 -3.57 -2.29 -0.21
N VAL A 129 -4.69 -1.92 0.40
CA VAL A 129 -5.85 -2.81 0.60
C VAL A 129 -6.47 -3.23 -0.73
N VAL A 130 -6.65 -2.30 -1.67
CA VAL A 130 -7.29 -2.58 -2.97
C VAL A 130 -6.39 -3.43 -3.85
N LEU A 131 -5.08 -3.14 -3.89
CA LEU A 131 -4.12 -3.93 -4.66
C LEU A 131 -4.01 -5.36 -4.12
N LEU A 132 -3.79 -5.54 -2.81
CA LEU A 132 -3.68 -6.86 -2.20
C LEU A 132 -4.92 -7.72 -2.50
N ARG A 133 -6.11 -7.13 -2.35
CA ARG A 133 -7.37 -7.83 -2.67
C ARG A 133 -7.44 -8.25 -4.13
N SER A 134 -7.06 -7.36 -5.05
CA SER A 134 -7.06 -7.67 -6.49
C SER A 134 -6.06 -8.79 -6.84
N LEU A 135 -4.89 -8.81 -6.19
CA LEU A 135 -3.89 -9.87 -6.33
C LEU A 135 -4.37 -11.20 -5.73
N GLU A 136 -5.01 -11.18 -4.56
CA GLU A 136 -5.61 -12.37 -3.92
C GLU A 136 -6.69 -12.98 -4.80
N ASP A 137 -7.68 -12.18 -5.23
CA ASP A 137 -8.80 -12.61 -6.07
C ASP A 137 -8.34 -13.17 -7.42
N SER A 138 -7.15 -12.76 -7.90
CA SER A 138 -6.54 -13.22 -9.15
C SER A 138 -5.48 -14.32 -8.99
N GLY A 139 -5.21 -14.77 -7.74
CA GLY A 139 -4.18 -15.78 -7.45
C GLY A 139 -2.74 -15.32 -7.69
N LEU A 140 -2.50 -14.00 -7.77
CA LEU A 140 -1.20 -13.42 -8.11
C LEU A 140 -0.36 -13.00 -6.89
N LEU A 141 -0.88 -13.09 -5.67
CA LEU A 141 -0.26 -12.55 -4.45
C LEU A 141 1.18 -13.06 -4.24
N ASN A 142 1.40 -14.35 -4.39
CA ASN A 142 2.68 -15.00 -4.15
C ASN A 142 3.56 -15.12 -5.41
N THR A 143 3.13 -14.57 -6.53
CA THR A 143 3.87 -14.58 -7.80
C THR A 143 4.91 -13.46 -7.86
N VAL A 144 5.87 -13.56 -8.78
CA VAL A 144 6.85 -12.48 -9.02
C VAL A 144 6.17 -11.14 -9.37
N PRO A 145 5.17 -11.09 -10.29
CA PRO A 145 4.41 -9.87 -10.54
C PRO A 145 3.75 -9.29 -9.29
N GLY A 146 3.15 -10.14 -8.45
CA GLY A 146 2.54 -9.71 -7.20
C GLY A 146 3.55 -9.14 -6.20
N LYS A 147 4.67 -9.84 -5.99
CA LYS A 147 5.75 -9.38 -5.10
C LYS A 147 6.35 -8.03 -5.56
N VAL A 148 6.55 -7.83 -6.86
CA VAL A 148 7.04 -6.56 -7.41
C VAL A 148 5.99 -5.45 -7.20
N ALA A 149 4.72 -5.72 -7.48
CA ALA A 149 3.65 -4.74 -7.28
C ALA A 149 3.52 -4.33 -5.79
N ILE A 150 3.61 -5.29 -4.86
CA ILE A 150 3.60 -5.04 -3.41
C ILE A 150 4.85 -4.25 -3.00
N GLY A 151 6.04 -4.66 -3.44
CA GLY A 151 7.29 -3.95 -3.11
C GLY A 151 7.28 -2.50 -3.60
N TRP A 152 6.71 -2.24 -4.77
CA TRP A 152 6.53 -0.89 -5.29
C TRP A 152 5.59 -0.05 -4.42
N LEU A 153 4.49 -0.65 -3.99
CA LEU A 153 3.49 -0.01 -3.13
C LEU A 153 4.06 0.34 -1.75
N VAL A 154 4.84 -0.58 -1.16
CA VAL A 154 5.55 -0.32 0.11
C VAL A 154 6.49 0.89 -0.02
N LEU A 155 7.12 1.10 -1.18
CA LEU A 155 7.93 2.28 -1.43
C LEU A 155 7.11 3.56 -1.57
N GLU A 156 5.92 3.48 -2.18
CA GLU A 156 4.98 4.61 -2.21
C GLU A 156 4.52 4.99 -0.79
N ASP A 157 4.21 4.00 0.04
CA ASP A 157 3.83 4.20 1.44
C ASP A 157 4.97 4.85 2.23
N LEU A 158 6.20 4.37 2.05
CA LEU A 158 7.39 4.95 2.68
C LEU A 158 7.66 6.38 2.20
N ALA A 159 7.51 6.64 0.91
CA ALA A 159 7.62 7.99 0.35
C ALA A 159 6.54 8.92 0.93
N THR A 160 5.32 8.42 1.12
CA THR A 160 4.23 9.21 1.72
C THR A 160 4.53 9.59 3.15
N ILE A 161 5.09 8.68 3.94
CA ILE A 161 5.50 8.99 5.32
C ILE A 161 6.56 10.10 5.31
N LEU A 162 7.52 10.04 4.38
CA LEU A 162 8.52 11.09 4.21
C LEU A 162 7.88 12.43 3.81
N ILE A 163 6.93 12.41 2.86
CA ILE A 163 6.20 13.61 2.42
C ILE A 163 5.42 14.22 3.60
N LEU A 164 4.74 13.40 4.41
CA LEU A 164 4.01 13.87 5.60
C LEU A 164 4.91 14.54 6.63
N VAL A 165 6.16 14.10 6.75
CA VAL A 165 7.16 14.76 7.61
C VAL A 165 7.61 16.09 7.03
N LEU A 166 7.76 16.15 5.71
CA LEU A 166 8.23 17.35 5.01
C LEU A 166 7.15 18.42 4.83
N LEU A 167 5.89 18.01 4.74
CA LEU A 167 4.77 18.90 4.45
C LEU A 167 4.66 20.11 5.41
N PRO A 168 4.70 19.93 6.75
CA PRO A 168 4.70 21.04 7.70
C PRO A 168 5.92 21.94 7.57
N ALA A 169 7.08 21.38 7.24
CA ALA A 169 8.31 22.14 7.08
C ALA A 169 8.33 22.99 5.80
N LEU A 170 7.66 22.48 4.74
CA LEU A 170 7.57 23.17 3.46
C LEU A 170 6.48 24.26 3.45
N PHE A 171 5.36 24.04 4.15
CA PHE A 171 4.16 24.87 4.03
C PHE A 171 3.61 25.40 5.34
N GLY A 172 4.13 24.97 6.51
CA GLY A 172 3.75 25.51 7.83
C GLY A 172 4.22 26.95 7.99
N GLY A 173 3.31 27.90 7.74
CA GLY A 173 3.57 29.34 7.71
C GLY A 173 4.06 29.91 9.05
N GLY A 174 5.36 30.03 9.20
CA GLY A 174 6.03 30.80 10.26
C GLY A 174 7.23 31.54 9.68
N ASN A 175 7.66 32.64 10.31
CA ASN A 175 8.82 33.46 9.91
C ASN A 175 10.18 32.71 9.82
N SER A 176 10.15 31.40 10.01
CA SER A 176 11.29 30.46 9.88
C SER A 176 11.14 29.48 8.71
N GLY A 177 10.15 29.67 7.81
CA GLY A 177 9.95 28.86 6.61
C GLY A 177 11.10 29.06 5.63
N GLY A 178 12.03 28.15 5.62
CA GLY A 178 13.19 28.19 4.75
C GLY A 178 13.97 26.88 4.87
N TRP A 179 15.07 26.77 4.15
CA TRP A 179 15.97 25.61 4.17
C TRP A 179 16.40 25.20 5.59
N ALA A 180 16.48 26.15 6.53
CA ALA A 180 16.80 25.88 7.94
C ALA A 180 15.68 25.09 8.65
N ALA A 181 14.41 25.45 8.45
CA ALA A 181 13.28 24.73 9.04
C ALA A 181 13.15 23.31 8.45
N LEU A 182 13.36 23.18 7.14
CA LEU A 182 13.42 21.89 6.48
C LEU A 182 14.56 21.03 7.03
N GLY A 183 15.77 21.60 7.15
CA GLY A 183 16.92 20.92 7.73
C GLY A 183 16.67 20.46 9.17
N LEU A 184 16.03 21.31 10.00
CA LEU A 184 15.67 20.96 11.38
C LEU A 184 14.61 19.85 11.44
N ALA A 185 13.59 19.89 10.58
CA ALA A 185 12.57 18.84 10.53
C ALA A 185 13.18 17.48 10.11
N LEU A 186 14.04 17.48 9.10
CA LEU A 186 14.77 16.28 8.67
C LEU A 186 15.71 15.76 9.76
N LEU A 187 16.41 16.68 10.47
CA LEU A 187 17.28 16.31 11.58
C LEU A 187 16.48 15.67 12.72
N LYS A 188 15.35 16.26 13.11
CA LYS A 188 14.46 15.71 14.15
C LYS A 188 13.92 14.33 13.75
N ALA A 189 13.48 14.16 12.50
CA ALA A 189 13.02 12.88 11.99
C ALA A 189 14.17 11.85 11.96
N ALA A 190 15.36 12.24 11.53
CA ALA A 190 16.54 11.37 11.54
C ALA A 190 16.93 10.95 12.97
N ILE A 191 16.92 11.87 13.93
CA ILE A 191 17.18 11.58 15.35
C ILE A 191 16.15 10.56 15.86
N LEU A 192 14.86 10.76 15.56
CA LEU A 192 13.80 9.81 15.94
C LEU A 192 14.06 8.42 15.35
N VAL A 193 14.36 8.34 14.04
CA VAL A 193 14.67 7.06 13.37
C VAL A 193 15.87 6.38 14.04
N VAL A 194 16.96 7.10 14.27
CA VAL A 194 18.14 6.57 14.94
C VAL A 194 17.80 6.12 16.36
N LEU A 195 17.05 6.91 17.13
CA LEU A 195 16.60 6.55 18.48
C LEU A 195 15.78 5.25 18.45
N MET A 196 14.85 5.12 17.52
CA MET A 196 14.02 3.93 17.37
C MET A 196 14.83 2.70 16.95
N LEU A 197 15.80 2.86 16.04
CA LEU A 197 16.66 1.76 15.58
C LEU A 197 17.72 1.35 16.62
N VAL A 198 18.18 2.27 17.49
CA VAL A 198 19.22 1.96 18.49
C VAL A 198 18.61 1.56 19.82
N VAL A 199 17.67 2.38 20.33
CA VAL A 199 17.03 2.17 21.63
C VAL A 199 15.73 1.38 21.48
N GLY A 200 14.88 1.76 20.55
CA GLY A 200 13.57 1.15 20.32
C GLY A 200 13.68 -0.35 20.03
N VAL A 201 14.59 -0.76 19.14
CA VAL A 201 14.81 -2.19 18.79
C VAL A 201 15.17 -3.06 19.97
N ARG A 202 15.76 -2.51 21.04
CA ARG A 202 16.09 -3.25 22.25
C ARG A 202 15.02 -3.11 23.32
N LEU A 203 14.57 -1.88 23.56
CA LEU A 203 13.66 -1.53 24.66
C LEU A 203 12.25 -2.07 24.43
N LEU A 204 11.66 -1.85 23.25
CA LEU A 204 10.26 -2.22 22.99
C LEU A 204 10.05 -3.75 23.00
N PRO A 205 10.86 -4.56 22.29
CA PRO A 205 10.74 -6.02 22.37
C PRO A 205 11.03 -6.56 23.77
N TRP A 206 12.03 -6.00 24.47
CA TRP A 206 12.34 -6.41 25.85
C TRP A 206 11.14 -6.17 26.78
N LEU A 207 10.53 -4.98 26.71
CA LEU A 207 9.37 -4.62 27.52
C LEU A 207 8.20 -5.58 27.27
N LEU A 208 7.84 -5.77 25.99
CA LEU A 208 6.72 -6.62 25.61
C LEU A 208 6.98 -8.10 25.93
N THR A 209 8.21 -8.58 25.75
CA THR A 209 8.60 -9.94 26.14
C THR A 209 8.46 -10.14 27.64
N ARG A 210 8.89 -9.17 28.46
CA ARG A 210 8.70 -9.22 29.94
C ARG A 210 7.23 -9.32 30.32
N ILE A 211 6.37 -8.57 29.64
CA ILE A 211 4.92 -8.61 29.88
C ILE A 211 4.32 -9.93 29.38
N ALA A 212 4.77 -10.46 28.23
CA ALA A 212 4.33 -11.77 27.75
C ALA A 212 4.60 -12.90 28.75
N PHE A 213 5.72 -12.85 29.50
CA PHE A 213 6.04 -13.82 30.57
C PHE A 213 5.06 -13.78 31.74
N THR A 214 4.29 -12.71 31.94
CA THR A 214 3.25 -12.67 33.00
C THR A 214 2.07 -13.59 32.66
N ARG A 215 2.00 -14.12 31.43
CA ARG A 215 0.90 -14.95 30.90
C ARG A 215 -0.48 -14.27 30.95
N SER A 216 -0.52 -12.94 31.15
CA SER A 216 -1.75 -12.15 31.10
C SER A 216 -1.92 -11.58 29.70
N ARG A 217 -2.91 -12.10 28.96
CA ARG A 217 -3.27 -11.59 27.63
C ARG A 217 -3.72 -10.14 27.67
N GLU A 218 -4.46 -9.76 28.71
CA GLU A 218 -4.96 -8.40 28.90
C GLU A 218 -3.81 -7.39 29.03
N LEU A 219 -2.82 -7.70 29.90
CA LEU A 219 -1.65 -6.85 30.07
C LEU A 219 -0.80 -6.77 28.80
N PHE A 220 -0.70 -7.87 28.06
CA PHE A 220 0.04 -7.88 26.81
C PHE A 220 -0.62 -6.98 25.77
N ILE A 221 -1.93 -7.08 25.55
CA ILE A 221 -2.69 -6.22 24.64
C ILE A 221 -2.56 -4.76 25.05
N LEU A 222 -2.78 -4.46 26.33
CA LEU A 222 -2.66 -3.09 26.86
C LEU A 222 -1.27 -2.52 26.60
N ALA A 223 -0.22 -3.31 26.81
CA ALA A 223 1.15 -2.88 26.59
C ALA A 223 1.44 -2.60 25.09
N VAL A 224 0.94 -3.43 24.18
CA VAL A 224 1.11 -3.22 22.74
C VAL A 224 0.39 -1.93 22.30
N VAL A 225 -0.85 -1.73 22.76
CA VAL A 225 -1.62 -0.51 22.50
C VAL A 225 -0.90 0.71 23.09
N ALA A 226 -0.42 0.61 24.33
CA ALA A 226 0.33 1.71 24.97
C ALA A 226 1.64 2.04 24.24
N VAL A 227 2.34 1.04 23.72
CA VAL A 227 3.55 1.24 22.90
C VAL A 227 3.18 1.93 21.57
N ALA A 228 2.16 1.45 20.85
CA ALA A 228 1.76 2.03 19.58
C ALA A 228 1.33 3.49 19.74
N VAL A 229 0.39 3.76 20.64
CA VAL A 229 -0.15 5.11 20.88
C VAL A 229 0.89 6.02 21.54
N GLY A 230 1.60 5.49 22.55
CA GLY A 230 2.62 6.23 23.30
C GLY A 230 3.80 6.66 22.42
N THR A 231 4.25 5.78 21.51
CA THR A 231 5.32 6.13 20.55
C THR A 231 4.83 7.14 19.53
N ALA A 232 3.59 7.01 19.02
CA ALA A 232 3.00 7.97 18.10
C ALA A 232 2.92 9.38 18.72
N LEU A 233 2.30 9.48 19.90
CA LEU A 233 2.14 10.75 20.63
C LEU A 233 3.49 11.30 21.10
N GLY A 234 4.37 10.47 21.64
CA GLY A 234 5.71 10.87 22.08
C GLY A 234 6.56 11.39 20.91
N SER A 235 6.48 10.75 19.74
CA SER A 235 7.18 11.22 18.54
C SER A 235 6.65 12.57 18.06
N ALA A 236 5.34 12.76 18.09
CA ALA A 236 4.73 14.05 17.72
C ALA A 236 5.09 15.15 18.70
N ALA A 237 5.00 14.89 20.00
CA ALA A 237 5.26 15.88 21.04
C ALA A 237 6.74 16.28 21.14
N LEU A 238 7.67 15.33 21.05
CA LEU A 238 9.09 15.57 21.27
C LEU A 238 9.83 16.00 19.99
N PHE A 239 9.45 15.43 18.84
CA PHE A 239 10.15 15.66 17.58
C PHE A 239 9.35 16.50 16.58
N GLY A 240 8.05 16.74 16.84
CA GLY A 240 7.18 17.51 15.94
C GLY A 240 6.89 16.78 14.63
N VAL A 241 6.99 15.44 14.62
CA VAL A 241 6.66 14.60 13.47
C VAL A 241 5.20 14.14 13.51
N SER A 242 4.68 13.60 12.40
CA SER A 242 3.31 13.09 12.36
C SER A 242 3.12 11.88 13.28
N LEU A 243 1.91 11.72 13.83
CA LEU A 243 1.50 10.53 14.59
C LEU A 243 1.72 9.24 13.77
N ALA A 244 1.45 9.33 12.47
CA ALA A 244 1.62 8.26 11.51
C ALA A 244 3.07 7.73 11.47
N LEU A 245 4.07 8.62 11.42
CA LEU A 245 5.49 8.21 11.40
C LEU A 245 5.89 7.52 12.71
N GLY A 246 5.49 8.07 13.85
CA GLY A 246 5.82 7.48 15.16
C GLY A 246 5.25 6.08 15.31
N ALA A 247 3.98 5.90 14.94
CA ALA A 247 3.31 4.60 14.95
C ALA A 247 3.97 3.60 13.98
N PHE A 248 4.29 4.03 12.75
CA PHE A 248 4.97 3.21 11.75
C PHE A 248 6.33 2.71 12.27
N LEU A 249 7.16 3.60 12.82
CA LEU A 249 8.48 3.22 13.35
C LEU A 249 8.37 2.22 14.50
N ALA A 250 7.39 2.41 15.41
CA ALA A 250 7.12 1.42 16.46
C ALA A 250 6.76 0.05 15.87
N GLY A 251 5.92 0.04 14.83
CA GLY A 251 5.56 -1.16 14.08
C GLY A 251 6.78 -1.84 13.45
N VAL A 252 7.63 -1.10 12.73
CA VAL A 252 8.86 -1.62 12.10
C VAL A 252 9.79 -2.26 13.12
N VAL A 253 10.02 -1.57 14.24
CA VAL A 253 10.89 -2.06 15.33
C VAL A 253 10.35 -3.37 15.92
N LEU A 254 9.05 -3.48 16.11
CA LEU A 254 8.42 -4.68 16.67
C LEU A 254 8.22 -5.77 15.60
N GLY A 255 8.12 -5.43 14.34
CA GLY A 255 8.03 -6.36 13.22
C GLY A 255 9.25 -7.26 13.06
N GLU A 256 10.44 -6.76 13.38
CA GLU A 256 11.69 -7.50 13.37
C GLU A 256 11.90 -8.35 14.66
N SER A 257 10.99 -8.27 15.62
CA SER A 257 11.09 -9.00 16.89
C SER A 257 10.54 -10.43 16.79
N SER A 258 11.02 -11.33 17.68
CA SER A 258 10.56 -12.72 17.77
C SER A 258 9.08 -12.87 18.16
N ILE A 259 8.46 -11.80 18.70
CA ILE A 259 7.06 -11.76 19.12
C ILE A 259 6.15 -11.02 18.14
N SER A 260 6.67 -10.65 16.96
CA SER A 260 5.93 -9.89 15.95
C SER A 260 4.60 -10.53 15.55
N HIS A 261 4.58 -11.85 15.37
CA HIS A 261 3.36 -12.58 15.04
C HIS A 261 2.29 -12.50 16.14
N GLN A 262 2.72 -12.59 17.41
CA GLN A 262 1.80 -12.46 18.54
C GLN A 262 1.25 -11.03 18.64
N ILE A 263 2.13 -10.02 18.50
CA ILE A 263 1.73 -8.61 18.47
C ILE A 263 0.72 -8.38 17.33
N GLY A 264 1.03 -8.88 16.13
CA GLY A 264 0.14 -8.76 14.97
C GLY A 264 -1.25 -9.33 15.24
N ALA A 265 -1.33 -10.55 15.79
CA ALA A 265 -2.60 -11.20 16.08
C ALA A 265 -3.46 -10.43 17.09
N GLU A 266 -2.85 -9.79 18.09
CA GLU A 266 -3.58 -9.05 19.12
C GLU A 266 -3.95 -7.62 18.68
N VAL A 267 -3.19 -7.00 17.76
CA VAL A 267 -3.46 -5.63 17.28
C VAL A 267 -4.42 -5.59 16.09
N LEU A 268 -4.45 -6.64 15.27
CA LEU A 268 -5.31 -6.71 14.08
C LEU A 268 -6.78 -6.31 14.35
N PRO A 269 -7.46 -6.79 15.39
CA PRO A 269 -8.84 -6.41 15.67
C PRO A 269 -9.02 -4.90 15.95
N PHE A 270 -8.07 -4.31 16.67
CA PHE A 270 -8.08 -2.86 16.94
C PHE A 270 -7.86 -2.07 15.66
N ARG A 271 -6.84 -2.45 14.88
CA ARG A 271 -6.58 -1.85 13.58
C ARG A 271 -7.84 -1.88 12.71
N ASP A 272 -8.49 -3.03 12.60
CA ASP A 272 -9.64 -3.20 11.72
C ASP A 272 -10.81 -2.31 12.16
N VAL A 273 -11.16 -2.28 13.45
CA VAL A 273 -12.25 -1.44 13.97
C VAL A 273 -11.96 0.05 13.81
N PHE A 274 -10.77 0.50 14.23
CA PHE A 274 -10.43 1.91 14.16
C PHE A 274 -10.18 2.39 12.73
N THR A 275 -9.72 1.51 11.83
CA THR A 275 -9.61 1.81 10.40
C THR A 275 -11.00 2.02 9.79
N VAL A 276 -12.02 1.27 10.20
CA VAL A 276 -13.40 1.51 9.77
C VAL A 276 -13.88 2.90 10.21
N VAL A 277 -13.62 3.27 11.47
CA VAL A 277 -13.97 4.62 11.99
C VAL A 277 -13.24 5.72 11.20
N PHE A 278 -11.96 5.50 10.88
CA PHE A 278 -11.19 6.41 10.03
C PHE A 278 -11.84 6.61 8.65
N PHE A 279 -12.22 5.53 7.97
CA PHE A 279 -12.87 5.66 6.66
C PHE A 279 -14.26 6.31 6.73
N VAL A 280 -15.01 6.07 7.79
CA VAL A 280 -16.28 6.79 8.03
C VAL A 280 -16.00 8.28 8.22
N SER A 281 -15.03 8.64 9.05
CA SER A 281 -14.63 10.04 9.25
C SER A 281 -14.23 10.74 7.94
N VAL A 282 -13.41 10.06 7.12
CA VAL A 282 -13.03 10.56 5.79
C VAL A 282 -14.26 10.73 4.90
N GLY A 283 -15.19 9.75 4.91
CA GLY A 283 -16.44 9.82 4.18
C GLY A 283 -17.32 11.00 4.56
N MET A 284 -17.38 11.36 5.85
CA MET A 284 -18.14 12.52 6.35
C MET A 284 -17.62 13.85 5.79
N LEU A 285 -16.36 13.92 5.38
CA LEU A 285 -15.76 15.12 4.79
C LEU A 285 -16.03 15.25 3.28
N VAL A 286 -16.64 14.26 2.66
CA VAL A 286 -17.02 14.31 1.24
C VAL A 286 -18.27 15.15 1.07
N ASN A 287 -18.19 16.16 0.22
CA ASN A 287 -19.32 17.01 -0.14
C ASN A 287 -19.93 16.55 -1.49
N PRO A 288 -21.10 15.85 -1.50
CA PRO A 288 -21.70 15.37 -2.74
C PRO A 288 -22.12 16.48 -3.68
N ALA A 289 -22.58 17.62 -3.16
CA ALA A 289 -22.98 18.75 -3.97
C ALA A 289 -21.77 19.37 -4.70
N TYR A 290 -20.63 19.45 -4.02
CA TYR A 290 -19.38 19.89 -4.65
C TYR A 290 -18.95 18.95 -5.79
N MET A 291 -19.06 17.65 -5.59
CA MET A 291 -18.74 16.63 -6.61
C MET A 291 -19.59 16.84 -7.88
N LEU A 292 -20.89 17.04 -7.72
CA LEU A 292 -21.82 17.25 -8.84
C LEU A 292 -21.56 18.58 -9.56
N ASN A 293 -21.31 19.64 -8.80
CA ASN A 293 -21.03 20.98 -9.35
C ASN A 293 -19.67 21.03 -10.06
N ASN A 294 -18.72 20.18 -9.69
CA ASN A 294 -17.37 20.11 -10.27
C ASN A 294 -17.13 18.79 -11.03
N ALA A 295 -18.19 18.23 -11.62
CA ALA A 295 -18.15 16.91 -12.28
C ALA A 295 -17.02 16.76 -13.31
N LEU A 296 -16.68 17.82 -14.05
CA LEU A 296 -15.58 17.80 -15.02
C LEU A 296 -14.21 17.63 -14.33
N GLN A 297 -13.99 18.30 -13.20
CA GLN A 297 -12.74 18.16 -12.43
C GLN A 297 -12.64 16.75 -11.82
N VAL A 298 -13.74 16.25 -11.25
CA VAL A 298 -13.84 14.87 -10.73
C VAL A 298 -13.56 13.85 -11.84
N PHE A 299 -14.14 14.03 -13.01
CA PHE A 299 -13.91 13.17 -14.17
C PHE A 299 -12.45 13.22 -14.63
N ALA A 300 -11.86 14.41 -14.80
CA ALA A 300 -10.49 14.59 -15.23
C ALA A 300 -9.51 13.95 -14.24
N LEU A 301 -9.73 14.13 -12.91
CA LEU A 301 -8.94 13.53 -11.87
C LEU A 301 -9.08 11.99 -11.88
N THR A 302 -10.29 11.48 -12.03
CA THR A 302 -10.55 10.04 -12.13
C THR A 302 -9.86 9.43 -13.35
N VAL A 303 -9.91 10.09 -14.50
CA VAL A 303 -9.19 9.64 -15.71
C VAL A 303 -7.69 9.62 -15.49
N LEU A 304 -7.12 10.64 -14.84
CA LEU A 304 -5.71 10.65 -14.50
C LEU A 304 -5.34 9.46 -13.58
N ILE A 305 -6.17 9.16 -12.59
CA ILE A 305 -5.93 8.07 -11.64
C ILE A 305 -6.09 6.70 -12.33
N VAL A 306 -7.21 6.47 -13.00
CA VAL A 306 -7.61 5.13 -13.50
C VAL A 306 -6.91 4.76 -14.81
N LEU A 307 -6.62 5.74 -15.65
CA LEU A 307 -5.98 5.52 -16.95
C LEU A 307 -4.56 6.11 -17.01
N GLY A 308 -4.37 7.32 -16.51
CA GLY A 308 -3.08 8.02 -16.56
C GLY A 308 -1.99 7.30 -15.78
N LYS A 309 -2.22 6.95 -14.51
CA LYS A 309 -1.24 6.21 -13.69
C LYS A 309 -0.85 4.86 -14.31
N PRO A 310 -1.78 3.98 -14.71
CA PRO A 310 -1.44 2.75 -15.43
C PRO A 310 -0.65 3.01 -16.71
N LEU A 311 -1.04 4.00 -17.51
CA LEU A 311 -0.33 4.35 -18.73
C LEU A 311 1.12 4.77 -18.44
N PHE A 312 1.35 5.64 -17.47
CA PHE A 312 2.71 6.06 -17.07
C PHE A 312 3.51 4.88 -16.56
N THR A 313 2.91 3.98 -15.80
CA THR A 313 3.57 2.75 -15.33
C THR A 313 3.94 1.84 -16.51
N LEU A 314 3.07 1.69 -17.50
CA LEU A 314 3.36 0.92 -18.72
C LEU A 314 4.50 1.54 -19.53
N LEU A 315 4.48 2.85 -19.74
CA LEU A 315 5.54 3.56 -20.44
C LEU A 315 6.89 3.41 -19.72
N MET A 316 6.89 3.51 -18.40
CA MET A 316 8.08 3.30 -17.59
C MET A 316 8.54 1.85 -17.60
N GLY A 317 7.62 0.91 -17.72
CA GLY A 317 7.91 -0.52 -17.88
C GLY A 317 8.78 -0.83 -19.10
N LEU A 318 8.75 0.02 -20.14
CA LEU A 318 9.65 -0.07 -21.29
C LEU A 318 11.13 0.12 -20.92
N LEU A 319 11.40 0.77 -19.80
CA LEU A 319 12.77 1.07 -19.31
C LEU A 319 13.20 0.11 -18.19
N LEU A 320 12.26 -0.55 -17.52
CA LEU A 320 12.54 -1.40 -16.38
C LEU A 320 12.92 -2.83 -16.81
N PRO A 321 13.86 -3.49 -16.09
CA PRO A 321 14.21 -4.89 -16.32
C PRO A 321 13.12 -5.81 -15.72
N ALA A 322 11.95 -5.83 -16.32
CA ALA A 322 10.80 -6.60 -15.84
C ALA A 322 10.12 -7.36 -16.98
N SER A 323 9.37 -8.41 -16.63
CA SER A 323 8.50 -9.09 -17.61
C SER A 323 7.28 -8.21 -17.93
N GLY A 324 6.75 -8.32 -19.15
CA GLY A 324 5.56 -7.57 -19.56
C GLY A 324 4.36 -7.81 -18.63
N ARG A 325 4.20 -9.03 -18.14
CA ARG A 325 3.15 -9.37 -17.16
C ARG A 325 3.37 -8.66 -15.82
N THR A 326 4.61 -8.56 -15.35
CA THR A 326 4.95 -7.82 -14.10
C THR A 326 4.59 -6.35 -14.23
N VAL A 327 4.93 -5.74 -15.36
CA VAL A 327 4.59 -4.32 -15.63
C VAL A 327 3.08 -4.12 -15.70
N LEU A 328 2.34 -5.02 -16.36
CA LEU A 328 0.88 -4.95 -16.46
C LEU A 328 0.19 -5.10 -15.10
N VAL A 329 0.61 -6.06 -14.28
CA VAL A 329 0.06 -6.27 -12.92
C VAL A 329 0.32 -5.03 -12.07
N ALA A 330 1.54 -4.49 -12.09
CA ALA A 330 1.88 -3.26 -11.36
C ALA A 330 1.08 -2.06 -11.89
N ALA A 331 0.89 -1.93 -13.20
CA ALA A 331 0.18 -0.81 -13.82
C ALA A 331 -1.32 -0.83 -13.46
N LEU A 332 -2.01 -1.92 -13.77
CA LEU A 332 -3.46 -2.01 -13.59
C LEU A 332 -3.86 -2.06 -12.11
N GLY A 333 -3.06 -2.71 -11.26
CA GLY A 333 -3.32 -2.79 -9.83
C GLY A 333 -3.22 -1.46 -9.09
N ARG A 334 -2.50 -0.47 -9.69
CA ARG A 334 -2.29 0.84 -9.08
C ARG A 334 -3.08 1.98 -9.71
N GLY A 335 -4.04 1.66 -10.59
CA GLY A 335 -4.98 2.61 -11.19
C GLY A 335 -6.02 3.16 -10.20
N GLN A 336 -5.62 3.44 -8.96
CA GLN A 336 -6.46 3.97 -7.90
C GLN A 336 -5.57 4.72 -6.88
N ILE A 337 -6.18 5.50 -5.97
CA ILE A 337 -5.49 6.16 -4.85
C ILE A 337 -6.02 5.61 -3.53
N GLY A 338 -5.20 5.72 -2.48
CA GLY A 338 -5.43 4.99 -1.25
C GLY A 338 -5.62 5.85 -0.01
N GLU A 339 -5.66 5.16 1.11
CA GLU A 339 -5.84 5.72 2.44
C GLU A 339 -4.78 6.76 2.82
N PHE A 340 -3.55 6.59 2.37
CA PHE A 340 -2.48 7.55 2.61
C PHE A 340 -2.73 8.90 1.91
N SER A 341 -3.42 8.88 0.76
CA SER A 341 -3.83 10.10 0.07
C SER A 341 -4.82 10.92 0.89
N PHE A 342 -5.66 10.24 1.68
CA PHE A 342 -6.60 10.89 2.59
C PHE A 342 -5.86 11.55 3.75
N ILE A 343 -4.89 10.86 4.34
CA ILE A 343 -4.06 11.39 5.43
C ILE A 343 -3.26 12.61 4.93
N LEU A 344 -2.70 12.52 3.72
CA LEU A 344 -1.95 13.61 3.11
C LEU A 344 -2.84 14.82 2.81
N GLY A 345 -4.03 14.58 2.26
CA GLY A 345 -5.02 15.62 2.00
C GLY A 345 -5.51 16.29 3.28
N GLN A 346 -5.77 15.52 4.34
CA GLN A 346 -6.16 16.03 5.66
C GLN A 346 -5.03 16.88 6.27
N ALA A 347 -3.78 16.44 6.18
CA ALA A 347 -2.62 17.23 6.59
C ALA A 347 -2.52 18.54 5.79
N GLY A 348 -2.81 18.51 4.49
CA GLY A 348 -2.88 19.70 3.63
C GLY A 348 -3.95 20.70 4.08
N VAL A 349 -5.13 20.21 4.50
CA VAL A 349 -6.20 21.05 5.07
C VAL A 349 -5.78 21.63 6.42
N ALA A 350 -5.20 20.82 7.30
CA ALA A 350 -4.73 21.26 8.61
C ALA A 350 -3.66 22.34 8.53
N LEU A 351 -2.83 22.32 7.48
CA LEU A 351 -1.80 23.34 7.19
C LEU A 351 -2.34 24.53 6.38
N ALA A 352 -3.65 24.60 6.12
CA ALA A 352 -4.28 25.61 5.26
C ALA A 352 -3.69 25.67 3.83
N VAL A 353 -3.08 24.59 3.36
CA VAL A 353 -2.57 24.42 1.98
C VAL A 353 -3.71 24.04 1.04
N LEU A 354 -4.61 23.18 1.49
CA LEU A 354 -5.82 22.80 0.79
C LEU A 354 -7.05 23.41 1.44
N THR A 355 -8.03 23.77 0.62
CA THR A 355 -9.38 24.04 1.10
C THR A 355 -10.14 22.71 1.31
N GLN A 356 -11.24 22.75 2.08
CA GLN A 356 -12.11 21.60 2.27
C GLN A 356 -12.70 21.08 0.93
N ASP A 357 -13.02 22.00 0.01
CA ASP A 357 -13.53 21.68 -1.31
C ASP A 357 -12.48 20.98 -2.17
N GLN A 358 -11.24 21.45 -2.15
CA GLN A 358 -10.12 20.80 -2.85
C GLN A 358 -9.86 19.39 -2.30
N TYR A 359 -9.96 19.23 -0.99
CA TYR A 359 -9.87 17.91 -0.36
C TYR A 359 -11.04 17.01 -0.76
N SER A 360 -12.26 17.53 -0.82
CA SER A 360 -13.43 16.79 -1.32
C SER A 360 -13.23 16.28 -2.75
N LEU A 361 -12.52 17.01 -3.61
CA LEU A 361 -12.19 16.55 -4.97
C LEU A 361 -11.25 15.34 -4.94
N ILE A 362 -10.22 15.37 -4.08
CA ILE A 362 -9.31 14.22 -3.89
C ILE A 362 -10.09 12.99 -3.44
N LEU A 363 -10.99 13.16 -2.45
CA LEU A 363 -11.82 12.08 -1.92
C LEU A 363 -12.76 11.51 -2.98
N ALA A 364 -13.34 12.38 -3.82
CA ALA A 364 -14.18 11.97 -4.94
C ALA A 364 -13.43 11.10 -5.96
N GLY A 365 -12.25 11.55 -6.38
CA GLY A 365 -11.39 10.78 -7.28
C GLY A 365 -10.96 9.44 -6.67
N ALA A 366 -10.65 9.43 -5.37
CA ALA A 366 -10.33 8.22 -4.64
C ALA A 366 -11.49 7.22 -4.64
N LEU A 367 -12.67 7.67 -4.20
CA LEU A 367 -13.86 6.83 -4.12
C LEU A 367 -14.17 6.17 -5.47
N ILE A 368 -14.22 6.96 -6.54
CA ILE A 368 -14.52 6.45 -7.87
C ILE A 368 -13.42 5.49 -8.34
N SER A 369 -12.13 5.84 -8.15
CA SER A 369 -11.03 5.00 -8.58
C SER A 369 -10.96 3.66 -7.83
N ILE A 370 -11.27 3.64 -6.52
CA ILE A 370 -11.35 2.42 -5.71
C ILE A 370 -12.50 1.51 -6.19
N ILE A 371 -13.63 2.09 -6.60
CA ILE A 371 -14.77 1.33 -7.14
C ILE A 371 -14.42 0.73 -8.50
N VAL A 372 -13.76 1.51 -9.37
CA VAL A 372 -13.49 1.13 -10.76
C VAL A 372 -12.29 0.20 -10.88
N ASN A 373 -11.28 0.33 -10.03
CA ASN A 373 -10.01 -0.41 -10.18
C ASN A 373 -10.16 -1.94 -10.19
N PRO A 374 -10.96 -2.61 -9.34
CA PRO A 374 -11.17 -4.06 -9.42
C PRO A 374 -11.71 -4.51 -10.78
N LEU A 375 -12.55 -3.68 -11.42
CA LEU A 375 -13.06 -3.96 -12.76
C LEU A 375 -11.96 -3.82 -13.81
N VAL A 376 -11.14 -2.77 -13.70
CA VAL A 376 -9.98 -2.56 -14.59
C VAL A 376 -8.96 -3.68 -14.41
N PHE A 377 -8.71 -4.14 -13.19
CA PHE A 377 -7.77 -5.23 -12.94
C PHE A 377 -8.24 -6.57 -13.55
N ARG A 378 -9.54 -6.83 -13.58
CA ARG A 378 -10.12 -8.01 -14.28
C ARG A 378 -9.85 -8.01 -15.79
N LEU A 379 -9.55 -6.86 -16.39
CA LEU A 379 -9.17 -6.75 -17.79
C LEU A 379 -7.71 -7.17 -18.06
N LEU A 380 -6.93 -7.50 -17.04
CA LEU A 380 -5.52 -7.91 -17.18
C LEU A 380 -5.29 -8.97 -18.29
N PRO A 381 -6.04 -10.10 -18.36
CA PRO A 381 -5.84 -11.08 -19.42
C PRO A 381 -6.16 -10.53 -20.81
N VAL A 382 -7.17 -9.67 -20.93
CA VAL A 382 -7.58 -9.05 -22.18
C VAL A 382 -6.51 -8.10 -22.70
N VAL A 383 -6.02 -7.21 -21.80
CA VAL A 383 -4.96 -6.25 -22.12
C VAL A 383 -3.65 -6.97 -22.47
N GLU A 384 -3.29 -8.00 -21.70
CA GLU A 384 -2.11 -8.85 -21.99
C GLU A 384 -2.24 -9.51 -23.37
N GLY A 385 -3.41 -10.10 -23.66
CA GLY A 385 -3.69 -10.71 -24.96
C GLY A 385 -3.65 -9.73 -26.12
N ALA A 386 -4.15 -8.51 -25.92
CA ALA A 386 -4.10 -7.45 -26.93
C ALA A 386 -2.66 -6.98 -27.21
N LEU A 387 -1.86 -6.81 -26.15
CA LEU A 387 -0.46 -6.40 -26.28
C LEU A 387 0.40 -7.49 -26.95
N LYS A 388 0.14 -8.77 -26.69
CA LYS A 388 0.82 -9.91 -27.36
C LYS A 388 0.54 -9.95 -28.85
N ARG A 389 -0.58 -9.37 -29.33
CA ARG A 389 -0.87 -9.26 -30.77
C ARG A 389 -0.01 -8.21 -31.49
N VAL A 390 0.70 -7.36 -30.73
CA VAL A 390 1.67 -6.38 -31.26
C VAL A 390 3.08 -6.80 -30.80
N PRO A 391 3.77 -7.71 -31.53
CA PRO A 391 5.01 -8.34 -31.08
C PRO A 391 6.10 -7.36 -30.70
N ALA A 392 6.24 -6.25 -31.47
CA ALA A 392 7.24 -5.22 -31.19
C ALA A 392 7.03 -4.55 -29.82
N LEU A 393 5.77 -4.22 -29.47
CA LEU A 393 5.45 -3.61 -28.17
C LEU A 393 5.60 -4.61 -27.02
N TRP A 394 5.16 -5.86 -27.25
CA TRP A 394 5.31 -6.90 -26.26
C TRP A 394 6.79 -7.22 -25.94
N GLN A 395 7.65 -7.31 -26.97
CA GLN A 395 9.09 -7.51 -26.79
C GLN A 395 9.73 -6.36 -26.02
N LEU A 396 9.33 -5.12 -26.28
CA LEU A 396 9.82 -3.94 -25.55
C LEU A 396 9.42 -3.97 -24.06
N LEU A 397 8.22 -4.45 -23.73
CA LEU A 397 7.74 -4.60 -22.34
C LEU A 397 8.33 -5.83 -21.64
N ASN A 398 8.70 -6.87 -22.39
CA ASN A 398 9.12 -8.15 -21.84
C ASN A 398 10.65 -8.32 -21.86
N ARG A 399 11.39 -7.32 -21.36
CA ARG A 399 12.86 -7.32 -21.41
C ARG A 399 13.52 -8.43 -20.56
N GLN A 400 12.87 -8.91 -19.51
CA GLN A 400 13.40 -10.03 -18.70
C GLN A 400 13.04 -11.43 -19.23
N GLY A 401 12.16 -11.55 -20.21
CA GLY A 401 11.97 -12.82 -20.91
C GLY A 401 13.23 -13.31 -21.62
N ALA A 402 14.21 -12.41 -21.85
CA ALA A 402 15.49 -12.71 -22.47
C ALA A 402 16.63 -13.02 -21.46
N ILE A 403 16.48 -12.68 -20.17
CA ILE A 403 17.56 -12.84 -19.17
C ILE A 403 17.37 -14.09 -18.30
N ALA A 404 16.18 -14.63 -18.21
CA ALA A 404 15.86 -15.82 -17.39
C ALA A 404 16.14 -17.15 -18.10
N ALA A 405 16.62 -17.13 -19.30
CA ALA A 405 17.10 -18.33 -19.98
C ALA A 405 18.62 -18.54 -19.69
N LEU A 406 18.96 -18.82 -18.44
CA LEU A 406 20.04 -19.77 -18.21
C LEU A 406 19.55 -21.07 -18.86
N ALA A 407 20.05 -21.37 -20.05
CA ALA A 407 19.73 -22.61 -20.72
C ALA A 407 19.99 -23.75 -19.74
N PRO A 408 18.99 -24.53 -19.33
CA PRO A 408 19.29 -25.72 -18.56
C PRO A 408 20.22 -26.58 -19.42
N PRO A 409 21.15 -27.33 -18.82
CA PRO A 409 21.90 -28.31 -19.56
C PRO A 409 20.91 -29.15 -20.38
N ALA A 410 21.24 -29.47 -21.61
CA ALA A 410 20.39 -30.28 -22.48
C ALA A 410 20.12 -31.63 -21.80
N LEU A 411 19.06 -31.67 -20.99
CA LEU A 411 18.59 -32.84 -20.29
C LEU A 411 17.71 -33.59 -21.28
N ALA A 412 18.02 -34.84 -21.50
CA ALA A 412 17.17 -35.79 -22.25
C ALA A 412 16.57 -36.76 -21.24
N ASP A 413 15.33 -37.20 -21.49
CA ASP A 413 14.61 -38.19 -20.66
C ASP A 413 14.55 -37.78 -19.17
N HIS A 414 14.18 -36.54 -18.91
CA HIS A 414 14.12 -35.98 -17.57
C HIS A 414 12.69 -35.74 -17.08
N VAL A 415 12.51 -35.75 -15.76
CA VAL A 415 11.25 -35.39 -15.10
C VAL A 415 11.22 -33.89 -14.82
N VAL A 416 10.15 -33.21 -15.20
CA VAL A 416 9.94 -31.81 -14.88
C VAL A 416 9.01 -31.68 -13.69
N ILE A 417 9.50 -31.05 -12.62
CA ILE A 417 8.72 -30.70 -11.42
C ILE A 417 8.30 -29.24 -11.53
N VAL A 418 6.99 -29.02 -11.66
CA VAL A 418 6.43 -27.67 -11.70
C VAL A 418 6.01 -27.25 -10.29
N GLY A 419 6.74 -26.29 -9.71
CA GLY A 419 6.54 -25.80 -8.36
C GLY A 419 7.17 -26.69 -7.29
N ALA A 420 8.25 -26.22 -6.66
CA ALA A 420 8.95 -26.93 -5.59
C ALA A 420 8.51 -26.47 -4.20
N GLY A 421 7.19 -26.44 -3.95
CA GLY A 421 6.61 -26.30 -2.63
C GLY A 421 6.83 -27.55 -1.76
N ARG A 422 6.16 -27.67 -0.62
CA ARG A 422 6.32 -28.81 0.31
C ARG A 422 6.19 -30.17 -0.36
N VAL A 423 5.25 -30.33 -1.27
CA VAL A 423 5.03 -31.59 -2.01
C VAL A 423 6.10 -31.75 -3.09
N GLY A 424 6.36 -30.71 -3.90
CA GLY A 424 7.37 -30.75 -4.96
C GLY A 424 8.77 -31.02 -4.42
N GLU A 425 9.15 -30.47 -3.28
CA GLU A 425 10.42 -30.72 -2.62
C GLU A 425 10.56 -32.16 -2.10
N HIS A 426 9.45 -32.75 -1.64
CA HIS A 426 9.44 -34.18 -1.26
C HIS A 426 9.62 -35.09 -2.47
N ILE A 427 8.91 -34.80 -3.57
CA ILE A 427 9.05 -35.54 -4.84
C ILE A 427 10.47 -35.39 -5.36
N LEU A 428 11.03 -34.21 -5.35
CA LEU A 428 12.41 -33.93 -5.76
C LEU A 428 13.39 -34.80 -4.96
N THR A 429 13.26 -34.82 -3.63
CA THR A 429 14.15 -35.63 -2.76
C THR A 429 14.08 -37.15 -3.11
N VAL A 430 12.90 -37.64 -3.45
CA VAL A 430 12.72 -39.06 -3.84
C VAL A 430 13.38 -39.31 -5.19
N LEU A 431 13.17 -38.44 -6.18
CA LEU A 431 13.76 -38.58 -7.52
C LEU A 431 15.28 -38.41 -7.52
N GLU A 432 15.82 -37.54 -6.70
CA GLU A 432 17.29 -37.40 -6.48
C GLU A 432 17.89 -38.70 -5.96
N ARG A 433 17.23 -39.39 -4.99
CA ARG A 433 17.69 -40.70 -4.47
C ARG A 433 17.64 -41.80 -5.51
N LEU A 434 16.71 -41.70 -6.46
CA LEU A 434 16.56 -42.67 -7.57
C LEU A 434 17.49 -42.33 -8.75
N ALA A 435 18.29 -41.27 -8.63
CA ALA A 435 19.17 -40.75 -9.67
C ALA A 435 18.45 -40.50 -11.03
N VAL A 436 17.18 -40.08 -10.96
CA VAL A 436 16.39 -39.72 -12.14
C VAL A 436 16.79 -38.33 -12.57
N PRO A 437 17.14 -38.06 -13.85
CA PRO A 437 17.36 -36.72 -14.34
C PRO A 437 16.11 -35.89 -14.14
N LEU A 438 16.27 -34.69 -13.53
CA LEU A 438 15.14 -33.84 -13.19
C LEU A 438 15.44 -32.36 -13.45
N LEU A 439 14.39 -31.61 -13.76
CA LEU A 439 14.38 -30.18 -13.91
C LEU A 439 13.27 -29.62 -13.02
N VAL A 440 13.61 -28.61 -12.23
CA VAL A 440 12.62 -27.88 -11.40
C VAL A 440 12.25 -26.58 -12.09
N VAL A 441 10.95 -26.36 -12.33
CA VAL A 441 10.43 -25.05 -12.73
C VAL A 441 9.85 -24.38 -11.50
N GLU A 442 10.46 -23.29 -11.05
CA GLU A 442 10.05 -22.59 -9.82
C GLU A 442 9.86 -21.10 -10.09
N ILE A 443 8.75 -20.57 -9.62
CA ILE A 443 8.37 -19.16 -9.76
C ILE A 443 8.99 -18.27 -8.66
N ASP A 444 9.43 -18.87 -7.56
CA ASP A 444 10.12 -18.17 -6.48
C ASP A 444 11.62 -18.12 -6.75
N ALA A 445 12.15 -16.93 -7.02
CA ALA A 445 13.56 -16.72 -7.34
C ALA A 445 14.52 -17.19 -6.22
N GLN A 446 14.11 -17.10 -4.96
CA GLN A 446 14.96 -17.53 -3.82
C GLN A 446 15.02 -19.06 -3.74
N ARG A 447 13.89 -19.73 -3.96
CA ARG A 447 13.82 -21.18 -4.01
C ARG A 447 14.55 -21.72 -5.24
N ALA A 448 14.33 -21.11 -6.41
CA ALA A 448 15.05 -21.46 -7.62
C ALA A 448 16.59 -21.37 -7.40
N ALA A 449 17.08 -20.26 -6.85
CA ALA A 449 18.49 -20.09 -6.51
C ALA A 449 18.97 -21.04 -5.40
N ALA A 450 18.10 -21.50 -4.50
CA ALA A 450 18.47 -22.47 -3.49
C ALA A 450 18.63 -23.89 -4.09
N PHE A 451 17.78 -24.28 -5.02
CA PHE A 451 17.89 -25.56 -5.74
C PHE A 451 19.12 -25.58 -6.67
N ASP A 452 19.37 -24.46 -7.39
CA ASP A 452 20.53 -24.31 -8.24
C ASP A 452 21.86 -24.46 -7.45
N ARG A 453 21.93 -23.85 -6.26
CA ARG A 453 23.07 -24.04 -5.33
C ARG A 453 23.24 -25.46 -4.80
N ARG A 454 22.16 -26.26 -4.79
CA ARG A 454 22.18 -27.70 -4.45
C ARG A 454 22.61 -28.56 -5.65
N GLY A 455 22.85 -27.96 -6.82
CA GLY A 455 23.19 -28.68 -8.04
C GLY A 455 21.98 -29.27 -8.76
N VAL A 456 20.76 -28.87 -8.39
CA VAL A 456 19.54 -29.29 -9.07
C VAL A 456 19.32 -28.41 -10.30
N ALA A 457 19.14 -29.01 -11.48
CA ALA A 457 18.82 -28.26 -12.68
C ALA A 457 17.50 -27.49 -12.45
N THR A 458 17.55 -26.16 -12.49
CA THR A 458 16.40 -25.33 -12.13
C THR A 458 16.16 -24.29 -13.20
N LEU A 459 14.91 -24.19 -13.63
CA LEU A 459 14.41 -23.15 -14.51
C LEU A 459 13.56 -22.17 -13.70
N PHE A 460 14.05 -20.96 -13.54
CA PHE A 460 13.29 -19.90 -12.90
C PHE A 460 12.26 -19.35 -13.87
N GLY A 461 10.99 -19.44 -13.52
CA GLY A 461 9.91 -18.90 -14.35
C GLY A 461 8.52 -19.37 -13.94
N ASP A 462 7.51 -18.72 -14.53
CA ASP A 462 6.11 -19.13 -14.38
C ASP A 462 5.79 -20.21 -15.41
N ALA A 463 5.44 -21.40 -14.94
CA ALA A 463 5.04 -22.53 -15.81
C ALA A 463 3.75 -22.26 -16.60
N ALA A 464 2.96 -21.25 -16.26
CA ALA A 464 1.87 -20.79 -17.10
C ALA A 464 2.35 -20.08 -18.39
N ASN A 465 3.65 -19.74 -18.47
CA ASN A 465 4.26 -19.18 -19.68
C ASN A 465 4.72 -20.31 -20.59
N SER A 466 4.14 -20.38 -21.80
CA SER A 466 4.47 -21.37 -22.83
C SER A 466 5.96 -21.38 -23.22
N GLU A 467 6.66 -20.28 -23.04
CA GLU A 467 8.09 -20.17 -23.33
C GLU A 467 8.93 -20.87 -22.26
N VAL A 468 8.52 -20.77 -20.98
CA VAL A 468 9.15 -21.48 -19.86
C VAL A 468 8.97 -22.99 -20.01
N ILE A 469 7.76 -23.43 -20.36
CA ILE A 469 7.44 -24.84 -20.60
C ILE A 469 8.23 -25.40 -21.79
N ARG A 470 8.36 -24.66 -22.88
CA ARG A 470 9.17 -25.05 -24.03
C ARG A 470 10.65 -25.21 -23.68
N HIS A 471 11.18 -24.30 -22.84
CA HIS A 471 12.57 -24.41 -22.35
C HIS A 471 12.76 -25.55 -21.35
N ALA A 472 11.68 -25.98 -20.68
CA ALA A 472 11.70 -27.17 -19.85
C ALA A 472 11.66 -28.48 -20.63
N GLY A 473 11.57 -28.43 -21.96
CA GLY A 473 11.52 -29.62 -22.82
C GLY A 473 10.12 -30.26 -22.90
N LEU A 474 9.06 -29.52 -22.59
CA LEU A 474 7.66 -29.96 -22.61
C LEU A 474 6.87 -29.28 -23.75
#